data_05d1fe6c1ee0100c644385d7e5c32322
#
_entry.id   05d1fe6c1ee0100c644385d7e5c32322
#
_cell.length_a   1.000
_cell.length_b   1.000
_cell.length_c   1.000
_cell.angle_alpha   90.00
_cell.angle_beta   90.00
_cell.angle_gamma   90.00
#
_symmetry.space_group_name_H-M   'P 1'
#
loop_
_entity.id
_entity.type
_entity.pdbx_description
1 polymer ?
#
loop_
_entity_poly.entity_id
_entity_poly.type
_entity_poly.pdbx_seq_one_letter_code
_entity_poly.pdbx_strand_id
1 'polypeptide(L)'
;MYNENYLPTTQNDTINYTGLNTVMDYLKEDIITMYENNIQLHYVDYVERFVNVVWKKKTITEKIKKLYKTKMERETRIRNLCSELRKIKNDLLNVDKSIYASKSYYHTWITEQRKNILPNKKKYEKDSIYYDLKCSPMDYLPSMIYMMKRVENENESINNVFPLRSEIAPKYIRLDTTTLVNLLLRKEQGNKGHYKTKGNLKKHEDEIWKFFFRTERKLFTKTGYSFHHMISTDGIGVSVLFLRKDLVGKKLPMMKIKTTKELYIDELEDYTNLQGKKIIGIDAGKCDLIYCVDSATKDANVFRYSQDQRRKETKSKKYNNIILAMKTNKIYGKTIIEYETELSKFNKKTLHINKFKEYLLEKNRINHILFEFYGKELFRKLKFGRHINTKRNEQKMINQFKKIFGNPDEVVICIGDWEQKKQMKYKEPTLGKGMRTLFRKNNYIVFLVDEFRTSCKCSKCNGGLCEKFMVRKNPRPKPNKTKENPKKELKYDEMRLVHGLLRCKSGCGLWNRDRNGSSNIYKIAETAINKLERPSYLCRETISNHPLLPSVG
;
A
#
# COMPACT_ATOMS: atom_id res chain seq x y z
N MET A 1 -26.68 15.30 -11.89
CA MET A 1 -25.38 16.01 -11.75
C MET A 1 -24.71 16.26 -13.09
N TYR A 2 -24.48 15.23 -13.96
CA TYR A 2 -23.91 15.44 -15.31
C TYR A 2 -24.85 16.30 -16.17
N ASN A 3 -26.11 15.88 -16.35
CA ASN A 3 -27.10 16.57 -17.17
C ASN A 3 -27.48 17.98 -16.66
N GLU A 4 -27.22 18.28 -15.40
CA GLU A 4 -27.51 19.59 -14.80
C GLU A 4 -26.36 20.59 -14.99
N ASN A 5 -25.13 20.12 -15.17
CA ASN A 5 -23.92 20.94 -15.18
C ASN A 5 -23.19 20.95 -16.53
N TYR A 6 -23.45 19.97 -17.39
CA TYR A 6 -22.97 19.93 -18.76
C TYR A 6 -23.99 20.56 -19.69
N LEU A 7 -23.56 21.44 -20.57
CA LEU A 7 -24.39 21.98 -21.63
C LEU A 7 -24.30 21.01 -22.82
N PRO A 8 -25.38 20.27 -23.15
CA PRO A 8 -25.34 19.34 -24.26
C PRO A 8 -25.11 20.14 -25.53
N THR A 9 -24.03 19.81 -26.18
CA THR A 9 -23.83 20.09 -27.58
C THR A 9 -24.71 19.11 -28.36
N THR A 10 -25.14 19.38 -29.57
CA THR A 10 -26.11 18.57 -30.31
C THR A 10 -25.71 17.10 -30.43
N GLN A 11 -26.69 16.19 -30.66
CA GLN A 11 -26.51 14.73 -30.67
C GLN A 11 -25.46 14.16 -31.65
N ASN A 12 -24.94 14.95 -32.57
CA ASN A 12 -24.00 14.54 -33.61
C ASN A 12 -22.57 15.05 -33.39
N ASP A 13 -22.16 15.33 -32.14
CA ASP A 13 -20.82 15.80 -31.85
C ASP A 13 -19.77 14.71 -32.06
N THR A 14 -19.10 14.77 -33.19
CA THR A 14 -17.93 13.93 -33.43
C THR A 14 -16.74 14.46 -32.65
N ILE A 15 -16.16 13.59 -31.83
CA ILE A 15 -14.88 13.88 -31.14
C ILE A 15 -13.79 14.08 -32.21
N ASN A 16 -13.05 15.17 -32.10
CA ASN A 16 -11.91 15.40 -32.96
C ASN A 16 -10.73 14.52 -32.54
N TYR A 17 -10.57 13.38 -33.16
CA TYR A 17 -9.50 12.42 -32.84
C TYR A 17 -8.09 12.97 -33.02
N THR A 18 -7.87 14.01 -33.83
CA THR A 18 -6.55 14.64 -33.97
C THR A 18 -6.10 15.35 -32.70
N GLY A 19 -7.02 15.67 -31.77
CA GLY A 19 -6.74 16.27 -30.48
C GLY A 19 -6.44 15.27 -29.35
N LEU A 20 -6.47 13.95 -29.61
CA LEU A 20 -6.25 12.93 -28.57
C LEU A 20 -4.84 12.95 -27.97
N ASN A 21 -3.86 13.50 -28.67
CA ASN A 21 -2.49 13.67 -28.15
C ASN A 21 -2.46 14.39 -26.80
N THR A 22 -3.33 15.38 -26.56
CA THR A 22 -3.40 16.11 -25.29
C THR A 22 -3.83 15.22 -24.11
N VAL A 23 -4.72 14.26 -24.35
CA VAL A 23 -5.10 13.25 -23.33
C VAL A 23 -3.98 12.24 -23.15
N MET A 24 -3.25 11.89 -24.22
CA MET A 24 -2.13 10.94 -24.17
C MET A 24 -0.95 11.50 -23.37
N ASP A 25 -0.72 12.82 -23.37
CA ASP A 25 0.31 13.43 -22.53
C ASP A 25 0.06 13.19 -21.04
N TYR A 26 -1.17 13.30 -20.57
CA TYR A 26 -1.52 12.94 -19.20
C TYR A 26 -1.32 11.45 -18.89
N LEU A 27 -1.59 10.56 -19.85
CA LEU A 27 -1.34 9.13 -19.70
C LEU A 27 0.15 8.82 -19.62
N LYS A 28 0.98 9.53 -20.41
CA LYS A 28 2.44 9.45 -20.36
C LYS A 28 2.96 9.82 -18.98
N GLU A 29 2.51 10.94 -18.41
CA GLU A 29 2.88 11.34 -17.04
C GLU A 29 2.48 10.29 -15.99
N ASP A 30 1.28 9.73 -16.11
CA ASP A 30 0.81 8.65 -15.24
C ASP A 30 1.71 7.40 -15.34
N ILE A 31 2.16 7.06 -16.56
CA ILE A 31 3.07 5.92 -16.79
C ILE A 31 4.43 6.20 -16.15
N ILE A 32 5.03 7.36 -16.38
CA ILE A 32 6.30 7.76 -15.76
C ILE A 32 6.19 7.67 -14.24
N THR A 33 5.15 8.27 -13.66
CA THR A 33 4.92 8.22 -12.20
C THR A 33 4.77 6.79 -11.68
N MET A 34 4.14 5.88 -12.43
CA MET A 34 4.05 4.47 -12.03
C MET A 34 5.42 3.78 -12.02
N TYR A 35 6.28 4.07 -13.00
CA TYR A 35 7.64 3.53 -13.04
C TYR A 35 8.49 4.07 -11.90
N GLU A 36 8.50 5.38 -11.70
CA GLU A 36 9.22 6.03 -10.60
C GLU A 36 8.83 5.45 -9.24
N ASN A 37 7.53 5.37 -8.98
CA ASN A 37 7.01 4.78 -7.74
C ASN A 37 7.39 3.30 -7.59
N ASN A 38 7.32 2.51 -8.66
CA ASN A 38 7.72 1.10 -8.63
C ASN A 38 9.20 0.95 -8.27
N ILE A 39 10.06 1.76 -8.85
CA ILE A 39 11.49 1.75 -8.62
C ILE A 39 11.79 2.19 -7.19
N GLN A 40 11.28 3.34 -6.75
CA GLN A 40 11.51 3.89 -5.41
C GLN A 40 11.10 2.92 -4.30
N LEU A 41 9.96 2.25 -4.47
CA LEU A 41 9.39 1.37 -3.44
C LEU A 41 10.04 -0.02 -3.42
N HIS A 42 10.53 -0.50 -4.56
CA HIS A 42 10.85 -1.92 -4.70
C HIS A 42 12.28 -2.21 -5.13
N TYR A 43 13.07 -1.24 -5.53
CA TYR A 43 14.43 -1.48 -6.01
C TYR A 43 15.26 -2.35 -5.06
N VAL A 44 15.26 -2.02 -3.77
CA VAL A 44 15.99 -2.76 -2.73
C VAL A 44 15.48 -4.21 -2.59
N ASP A 45 14.19 -4.43 -2.79
CA ASP A 45 13.59 -5.78 -2.80
C ASP A 45 14.03 -6.57 -4.04
N TYR A 46 14.25 -5.91 -5.17
CA TYR A 46 14.80 -6.54 -6.38
C TYR A 46 16.25 -6.99 -6.18
N VAL A 47 17.07 -6.17 -5.54
CA VAL A 47 18.44 -6.55 -5.16
C VAL A 47 18.40 -7.75 -4.20
N GLU A 48 17.53 -7.72 -3.19
CA GLU A 48 17.37 -8.85 -2.26
C GLU A 48 16.92 -10.13 -2.98
N ARG A 49 15.97 -10.03 -3.91
CA ARG A 49 15.52 -11.17 -4.72
C ARG A 49 16.64 -11.74 -5.57
N PHE A 50 17.37 -10.88 -6.26
CA PHE A 50 18.52 -11.24 -7.08
C PHE A 50 19.57 -11.99 -6.27
N VAL A 51 20.02 -11.44 -5.15
CA VAL A 51 21.01 -12.09 -4.25
C VAL A 51 20.49 -13.46 -3.77
N ASN A 52 19.25 -13.54 -3.33
CA ASN A 52 18.66 -14.78 -2.83
C ASN A 52 18.58 -15.89 -3.88
N VAL A 53 18.37 -15.53 -5.16
CA VAL A 53 18.27 -16.50 -6.26
C VAL A 53 19.64 -16.92 -6.73
N VAL A 54 20.54 -15.97 -7.02
CA VAL A 54 21.90 -16.26 -7.50
C VAL A 54 22.66 -17.14 -6.49
N TRP A 55 22.53 -16.83 -5.20
CA TRP A 55 23.14 -17.63 -4.12
C TRP A 55 22.26 -18.79 -3.63
N LYS A 56 21.28 -19.22 -4.43
CA LYS A 56 20.47 -20.43 -4.26
C LYS A 56 19.95 -20.62 -2.82
N LYS A 57 19.54 -19.51 -2.16
CA LYS A 57 19.06 -19.50 -0.77
C LYS A 57 18.03 -20.58 -0.49
N LYS A 58 17.08 -20.80 -1.38
CA LYS A 58 16.01 -21.79 -1.24
C LYS A 58 16.59 -23.21 -1.16
N THR A 59 17.43 -23.57 -2.12
CA THR A 59 18.06 -24.89 -2.20
C THR A 59 18.94 -25.17 -0.98
N ILE A 60 19.75 -24.18 -0.56
CA ILE A 60 20.59 -24.30 0.65
C ILE A 60 19.72 -24.47 1.90
N THR A 61 18.63 -23.69 2.02
CA THR A 61 17.70 -23.82 3.15
C THR A 61 17.05 -25.21 3.21
N GLU A 62 16.67 -25.77 2.05
CA GLU A 62 16.10 -27.14 1.97
C GLU A 62 17.14 -28.20 2.33
N LYS A 63 18.40 -28.06 1.88
CA LYS A 63 19.51 -28.93 2.29
C LYS A 63 19.74 -28.87 3.80
N ILE A 64 19.78 -27.68 4.41
CA ILE A 64 19.91 -27.50 5.87
C ILE A 64 18.79 -28.24 6.61
N LYS A 65 17.54 -28.12 6.15
CA LYS A 65 16.39 -28.79 6.77
C LYS A 65 16.46 -30.32 6.70
N LYS A 66 17.09 -30.87 5.67
CA LYS A 66 17.28 -32.31 5.50
C LYS A 66 18.46 -32.86 6.31
N LEU A 67 19.57 -32.11 6.37
CA LEU A 67 20.81 -32.56 7.00
C LEU A 67 20.77 -32.52 8.54
N TYR A 68 20.13 -31.51 9.13
CA TYR A 68 20.17 -31.29 10.57
C TYR A 68 18.88 -31.77 11.24
N LYS A 69 19.01 -32.60 12.27
CA LYS A 69 17.88 -33.22 12.96
C LYS A 69 17.19 -32.26 13.94
N THR A 70 17.96 -31.43 14.65
CA THR A 70 17.39 -30.56 15.69
C THR A 70 16.83 -29.25 15.10
N LYS A 71 15.76 -28.76 15.67
CA LYS A 71 15.14 -27.50 15.25
C LYS A 71 16.09 -26.32 15.48
N MET A 72 16.80 -26.33 16.59
CA MET A 72 17.71 -25.23 16.98
C MET A 72 18.88 -25.09 16.02
N GLU A 73 19.54 -26.17 15.63
CA GLU A 73 20.62 -26.15 14.65
C GLU A 73 20.14 -25.66 13.28
N ARG A 74 18.98 -26.15 12.82
CA ARG A 74 18.37 -25.68 11.56
C ARG A 74 18.14 -24.19 11.57
N GLU A 75 17.52 -23.68 12.64
CA GLU A 75 17.21 -22.24 12.75
C GLU A 75 18.48 -21.38 12.82
N THR A 76 19.50 -21.81 13.55
CA THR A 76 20.79 -21.10 13.65
C THR A 76 21.50 -21.04 12.31
N ARG A 77 21.60 -22.17 11.58
CA ARG A 77 22.26 -22.19 10.26
C ARG A 77 21.49 -21.39 9.21
N ILE A 78 20.16 -21.44 9.20
CA ILE A 78 19.33 -20.60 8.31
C ILE A 78 19.50 -19.13 8.67
N ARG A 79 19.60 -18.78 9.96
CA ARG A 79 19.82 -17.40 10.41
C ARG A 79 21.20 -16.89 9.92
N ASN A 80 22.25 -17.71 10.04
CA ASN A 80 23.58 -17.37 9.56
C ASN A 80 23.61 -17.16 8.04
N LEU A 81 22.97 -18.06 7.26
CA LEU A 81 22.80 -17.89 5.81
C LEU A 81 22.08 -16.57 5.48
N CYS A 82 20.96 -16.30 6.16
CA CYS A 82 20.21 -15.07 5.94
C CYS A 82 21.00 -13.81 6.33
N SER A 83 21.82 -13.89 7.37
CA SER A 83 22.71 -12.81 7.79
C SER A 83 23.76 -12.51 6.73
N GLU A 84 24.41 -13.54 6.20
CA GLU A 84 25.42 -13.37 5.18
C GLU A 84 24.87 -12.81 3.87
N LEU A 85 23.73 -13.34 3.39
CA LEU A 85 23.04 -12.79 2.21
C LEU A 85 22.60 -11.33 2.40
N ARG A 86 22.28 -10.94 3.64
CA ARG A 86 21.99 -9.54 3.96
C ARG A 86 23.22 -8.65 3.88
N LYS A 87 24.37 -9.14 4.35
CA LYS A 87 25.65 -8.42 4.21
C LYS A 87 26.01 -8.22 2.75
N ILE A 88 25.93 -9.26 1.92
CA ILE A 88 26.15 -9.18 0.46
C ILE A 88 25.22 -8.12 -0.18
N LYS A 89 23.92 -8.14 0.17
CA LYS A 89 22.97 -7.13 -0.32
C LYS A 89 23.39 -5.72 0.09
N ASN A 90 23.80 -5.53 1.33
CA ASN A 90 24.21 -4.21 1.84
C ASN A 90 25.49 -3.73 1.15
N ASP A 91 26.46 -4.61 0.94
CA ASP A 91 27.70 -4.30 0.24
C ASP A 91 27.45 -3.92 -1.25
N LEU A 92 26.50 -4.60 -1.91
CA LEU A 92 26.06 -4.22 -3.26
C LEU A 92 25.43 -2.81 -3.30
N LEU A 93 24.73 -2.41 -2.24
CA LEU A 93 24.05 -1.12 -2.14
C LEU A 93 24.91 -0.03 -1.46
N ASN A 94 26.11 -0.37 -0.99
CA ASN A 94 27.01 0.60 -0.37
C ASN A 94 27.64 1.50 -1.44
N VAL A 95 27.57 2.81 -1.25
CA VAL A 95 28.22 3.78 -2.14
C VAL A 95 29.74 3.70 -2.01
N ASP A 96 30.24 3.53 -0.80
CA ASP A 96 31.66 3.32 -0.53
C ASP A 96 32.09 1.91 -0.97
N LYS A 97 32.97 1.84 -1.97
CA LYS A 97 33.43 0.60 -2.58
C LYS A 97 34.49 -0.12 -1.73
N SER A 98 35.05 0.54 -0.73
CA SER A 98 36.14 0.00 0.08
C SER A 98 35.68 -0.82 1.28
N ILE A 99 34.40 -0.70 1.68
CA ILE A 99 33.87 -1.30 2.90
C ILE A 99 32.99 -2.50 2.55
N TYR A 100 33.46 -3.71 2.90
CA TYR A 100 32.70 -4.95 2.79
C TYR A 100 32.44 -5.55 4.18
N ALA A 101 31.17 -5.86 4.47
CA ALA A 101 30.74 -6.56 5.67
C ALA A 101 30.56 -8.08 5.43
N SER A 102 30.49 -8.51 4.16
CA SER A 102 30.42 -9.91 3.77
C SER A 102 31.81 -10.57 3.79
N LYS A 103 31.82 -11.90 3.71
CA LYS A 103 33.05 -12.67 3.65
C LYS A 103 33.83 -12.39 2.36
N SER A 104 35.18 -12.47 2.43
CA SER A 104 36.10 -12.09 1.37
C SER A 104 35.86 -12.80 0.03
N TYR A 105 35.46 -14.07 0.03
CA TYR A 105 35.18 -14.81 -1.21
C TYR A 105 33.97 -14.28 -2.02
N TYR A 106 33.16 -13.41 -1.45
CA TYR A 106 32.09 -12.73 -2.20
C TYR A 106 32.55 -11.42 -2.85
N HIS A 107 33.68 -10.85 -2.45
CA HIS A 107 34.06 -9.48 -2.81
C HIS A 107 34.24 -9.29 -4.31
N THR A 108 34.91 -10.22 -5.00
CA THR A 108 35.08 -10.18 -6.46
C THR A 108 33.72 -10.14 -7.17
N TRP A 109 32.84 -11.06 -6.80
CA TRP A 109 31.48 -11.10 -7.36
C TRP A 109 30.71 -9.82 -7.08
N ILE A 110 30.78 -9.28 -5.86
CA ILE A 110 30.12 -8.02 -5.50
C ILE A 110 30.63 -6.88 -6.38
N THR A 111 31.94 -6.77 -6.57
CA THR A 111 32.58 -5.73 -7.39
C THR A 111 32.13 -5.81 -8.85
N GLU A 112 32.04 -7.00 -9.41
CA GLU A 112 31.53 -7.22 -10.77
C GLU A 112 30.06 -6.86 -10.90
N GLN A 113 29.23 -7.32 -9.95
CA GLN A 113 27.79 -7.08 -10.03
C GLN A 113 27.42 -5.62 -9.79
N ARG A 114 28.17 -4.87 -9.01
CA ARG A 114 27.92 -3.44 -8.78
C ARG A 114 27.86 -2.63 -10.07
N LYS A 115 28.66 -2.97 -11.08
CA LYS A 115 28.66 -2.32 -12.40
C LYS A 115 27.29 -2.41 -13.09
N ASN A 116 26.53 -3.47 -12.83
CA ASN A 116 25.22 -3.74 -13.43
C ASN A 116 24.06 -3.34 -12.53
N ILE A 117 24.28 -3.27 -11.20
CA ILE A 117 23.24 -3.00 -10.21
C ILE A 117 23.15 -1.51 -9.89
N LEU A 118 24.28 -0.82 -9.80
CA LEU A 118 24.28 0.61 -9.51
C LEU A 118 24.39 1.41 -10.80
N PRO A 119 23.64 2.53 -10.91
CA PRO A 119 23.81 3.47 -12.02
C PRO A 119 25.24 4.00 -12.08
N ASN A 120 25.77 4.18 -13.29
CA ASN A 120 27.10 4.76 -13.47
C ASN A 120 27.04 6.28 -13.25
N LYS A 121 27.27 6.71 -12.02
CA LYS A 121 27.25 8.12 -11.59
C LYS A 121 28.57 8.50 -10.91
N LYS A 122 29.00 9.74 -11.09
CA LYS A 122 30.14 10.30 -10.36
C LYS A 122 29.82 10.52 -8.88
N LYS A 123 28.58 10.94 -8.59
CA LYS A 123 28.10 11.22 -7.23
C LYS A 123 26.64 10.79 -7.07
N TYR A 124 26.33 10.22 -5.91
CA TYR A 124 24.97 9.88 -5.48
C TYR A 124 24.43 10.95 -4.54
N GLU A 125 23.14 11.20 -4.59
CA GLU A 125 22.49 12.15 -3.70
C GLU A 125 22.71 11.79 -2.23
N LYS A 126 23.27 12.73 -1.46
CA LYS A 126 23.67 12.57 -0.05
C LYS A 126 24.49 11.29 0.20
N ASP A 127 25.32 10.91 -0.77
CA ASP A 127 26.14 9.71 -0.74
C ASP A 127 25.36 8.44 -0.31
N SER A 128 24.12 8.34 -0.76
CA SER A 128 23.21 7.26 -0.37
C SER A 128 22.31 6.83 -1.52
N ILE A 129 22.33 5.53 -1.83
CA ILE A 129 21.42 4.93 -2.80
C ILE A 129 19.95 5.20 -2.45
N TYR A 130 19.59 5.19 -1.18
CA TYR A 130 18.21 5.42 -0.73
C TYR A 130 17.71 6.84 -1.01
N TYR A 131 18.60 7.83 -0.96
CA TYR A 131 18.27 9.21 -1.34
C TYR A 131 18.27 9.39 -2.85
N ASP A 132 19.27 8.84 -3.53
CA ASP A 132 19.40 8.92 -4.97
C ASP A 132 18.20 8.27 -5.70
N LEU A 133 17.70 7.14 -5.20
CA LEU A 133 16.47 6.50 -5.68
C LEU A 133 15.24 7.42 -5.62
N LYS A 134 15.19 8.35 -4.69
CA LYS A 134 14.08 9.31 -4.58
C LYS A 134 14.22 10.48 -5.55
N CYS A 135 15.45 10.86 -5.86
CA CYS A 135 15.74 11.99 -6.74
C CYS A 135 15.78 11.60 -8.21
N SER A 136 16.36 10.44 -8.54
CA SER A 136 16.59 9.97 -9.90
C SER A 136 16.19 8.49 -10.07
N PRO A 137 14.93 8.11 -9.81
CA PRO A 137 14.53 6.71 -9.81
C PRO A 137 14.73 6.02 -11.17
N MET A 138 14.51 6.72 -12.27
CA MET A 138 14.56 6.12 -13.61
C MET A 138 15.95 5.61 -13.99
N ASP A 139 17.02 6.14 -13.39
CA ASP A 139 18.40 5.67 -13.62
C ASP A 139 18.61 4.23 -13.16
N TYR A 140 17.75 3.72 -12.27
CA TYR A 140 17.80 2.37 -11.72
C TYR A 140 16.99 1.33 -12.53
N LEU A 141 16.21 1.76 -13.53
CA LEU A 141 15.40 0.85 -14.34
C LEU A 141 16.24 -0.18 -15.10
N PRO A 142 17.36 0.16 -15.77
CA PRO A 142 18.22 -0.82 -16.43
C PRO A 142 18.73 -1.90 -15.46
N SER A 143 19.11 -1.51 -14.26
CA SER A 143 19.58 -2.44 -13.22
C SER A 143 18.48 -3.40 -12.76
N MET A 144 17.22 -2.92 -12.63
CA MET A 144 16.09 -3.79 -12.30
C MET A 144 15.82 -4.81 -13.42
N ILE A 145 15.93 -4.39 -14.68
CA ILE A 145 15.82 -5.27 -15.86
C ILE A 145 16.90 -6.33 -15.81
N TYR A 146 18.15 -5.93 -15.62
CA TYR A 146 19.30 -6.85 -15.52
C TYR A 146 19.08 -7.91 -14.44
N MET A 147 18.78 -7.49 -13.22
CA MET A 147 18.58 -8.40 -12.10
C MET A 147 17.44 -9.40 -12.34
N MET A 148 16.30 -8.91 -12.85
CA MET A 148 15.14 -9.79 -13.05
C MET A 148 15.30 -10.70 -14.25
N LYS A 149 16.05 -10.30 -15.29
CA LYS A 149 16.42 -11.19 -16.40
C LYS A 149 17.29 -12.34 -15.92
N ARG A 150 18.25 -12.08 -15.04
CA ARG A 150 19.07 -13.14 -14.41
C ARG A 150 18.21 -14.07 -13.55
N VAL A 151 17.27 -13.54 -12.77
CA VAL A 151 16.33 -14.35 -11.97
C VAL A 151 15.42 -15.21 -12.84
N GLU A 152 14.95 -14.68 -13.98
CA GLU A 152 14.09 -15.43 -14.92
C GLU A 152 14.86 -16.57 -15.61
N ASN A 153 16.14 -16.36 -15.94
CA ASN A 153 16.99 -17.40 -16.52
C ASN A 153 17.24 -18.58 -15.56
N GLU A 154 17.14 -18.37 -14.25
CA GLU A 154 17.17 -19.44 -13.24
C GLU A 154 15.79 -20.14 -13.06
N ASN A 155 14.84 -19.91 -13.97
CA ASN A 155 13.45 -20.41 -13.91
C ASN A 155 12.71 -20.04 -12.62
N GLU A 156 13.11 -18.94 -11.96
CA GLU A 156 12.46 -18.44 -10.77
C GLU A 156 11.47 -17.30 -11.11
N SER A 157 10.44 -17.15 -10.27
CA SER A 157 9.45 -16.09 -10.45
C SER A 157 10.05 -14.70 -10.30
N ILE A 158 9.77 -13.82 -11.25
CA ILE A 158 10.26 -12.44 -11.25
C ILE A 158 9.24 -11.47 -10.67
N ASN A 159 9.74 -10.35 -10.18
CA ASN A 159 8.93 -9.20 -9.82
C ASN A 159 8.54 -8.40 -11.08
N ASN A 160 7.53 -7.55 -10.98
CA ASN A 160 7.04 -6.79 -12.13
C ASN A 160 7.90 -5.55 -12.37
N VAL A 161 8.83 -5.61 -13.31
CA VAL A 161 9.70 -4.48 -13.69
C VAL A 161 8.91 -3.39 -14.40
N PHE A 162 7.97 -3.79 -15.27
CA PHE A 162 7.14 -2.87 -16.04
C PHE A 162 5.73 -2.82 -15.45
N PRO A 163 5.41 -1.85 -14.58
CA PRO A 163 4.13 -1.77 -13.89
C PRO A 163 3.02 -1.27 -14.83
N LEU A 164 2.85 -1.92 -15.98
CA LEU A 164 1.79 -1.58 -16.92
C LEU A 164 0.42 -1.87 -16.32
N ARG A 165 -0.52 -0.97 -16.58
CA ARG A 165 -1.90 -1.16 -16.18
C ARG A 165 -2.51 -2.34 -16.93
N SER A 166 -3.10 -3.27 -16.20
CA SER A 166 -3.78 -4.44 -16.77
C SER A 166 -5.31 -4.35 -16.66
N GLU A 167 -5.84 -3.31 -16.00
CA GLU A 167 -7.29 -3.11 -15.90
C GLU A 167 -7.86 -2.61 -17.22
N ILE A 168 -8.90 -3.27 -17.70
CA ILE A 168 -9.61 -2.94 -18.94
C ILE A 168 -10.73 -1.93 -18.66
N ALA A 169 -11.32 -1.95 -17.45
CA ALA A 169 -12.34 -0.99 -17.07
C ALA A 169 -11.86 0.46 -17.26
N PRO A 170 -12.68 1.33 -17.88
CA PRO A 170 -12.32 2.72 -18.12
C PRO A 170 -11.86 3.43 -16.84
N LYS A 171 -10.79 4.20 -16.95
CA LYS A 171 -10.25 5.02 -15.87
C LYS A 171 -10.60 6.48 -16.11
N TYR A 172 -10.32 7.31 -15.10
CA TYR A 172 -10.44 8.73 -15.24
C TYR A 172 -9.51 9.26 -16.32
N ILE A 173 -10.08 10.05 -17.23
CA ILE A 173 -9.34 10.92 -18.15
C ILE A 173 -9.34 12.33 -17.58
N ARG A 174 -8.28 13.09 -17.84
CA ARG A 174 -8.18 14.50 -17.46
C ARG A 174 -8.58 15.35 -18.64
N LEU A 175 -9.45 16.32 -18.39
CA LEU A 175 -9.88 17.31 -19.35
C LEU A 175 -9.51 18.67 -18.79
N ASP A 176 -8.60 19.37 -19.46
CA ASP A 176 -8.21 20.75 -19.23
C ASP A 176 -8.73 21.64 -20.37
N THR A 177 -8.47 22.93 -20.30
CA THR A 177 -8.88 23.90 -21.33
C THR A 177 -8.36 23.53 -22.71
N THR A 178 -7.10 23.09 -22.80
CA THR A 178 -6.49 22.66 -24.06
C THR A 178 -7.22 21.46 -24.67
N THR A 179 -7.54 20.50 -23.84
CA THR A 179 -8.28 19.28 -24.24
C THR A 179 -9.69 19.64 -24.72
N LEU A 180 -10.39 20.55 -24.03
CA LEU A 180 -11.72 21.01 -24.45
C LEU A 180 -11.67 21.67 -25.83
N VAL A 181 -10.71 22.57 -26.06
CA VAL A 181 -10.54 23.22 -27.36
C VAL A 181 -10.19 22.22 -28.47
N ASN A 182 -9.28 21.28 -28.20
CA ASN A 182 -8.82 20.34 -29.22
C ASN A 182 -9.86 19.27 -29.58
N LEU A 183 -10.57 18.73 -28.59
CA LEU A 183 -11.49 17.61 -28.80
C LEU A 183 -12.95 18.02 -29.04
N LEU A 184 -13.42 19.06 -28.33
CA LEU A 184 -14.86 19.31 -28.21
C LEU A 184 -15.29 20.67 -28.76
N LEU A 185 -14.41 21.66 -28.91
CA LEU A 185 -14.78 22.98 -29.40
C LEU A 185 -15.25 22.90 -30.84
N ARG A 186 -16.42 23.49 -31.11
CA ARG A 186 -17.02 23.56 -32.42
C ARG A 186 -16.65 24.85 -33.15
N LYS A 187 -16.85 24.87 -34.46
CA LYS A 187 -16.60 26.06 -35.29
C LYS A 187 -17.47 27.23 -34.86
N GLU A 188 -18.72 26.96 -34.50
CA GLU A 188 -19.71 27.97 -34.07
C GLU A 188 -19.35 28.60 -32.71
N GLN A 189 -18.59 27.91 -31.87
CA GLN A 189 -18.16 28.38 -30.55
C GLN A 189 -16.86 29.18 -30.61
N GLY A 190 -16.18 29.20 -31.74
CA GLY A 190 -14.96 30.00 -31.94
C GLY A 190 -13.89 29.32 -32.77
N ASN A 191 -12.92 30.12 -33.18
CA ASN A 191 -11.79 29.65 -33.98
C ASN A 191 -10.74 28.98 -33.10
N LYS A 192 -10.54 27.64 -33.27
CA LYS A 192 -9.51 26.88 -32.57
C LYS A 192 -8.11 27.50 -32.73
N GLY A 193 -7.80 28.07 -33.88
CA GLY A 193 -6.52 28.76 -34.15
C GLY A 193 -6.32 29.95 -33.24
N HIS A 194 -7.36 30.78 -33.06
CA HIS A 194 -7.33 31.93 -32.17
C HIS A 194 -7.01 31.56 -30.72
N TYR A 195 -7.71 30.55 -30.16
CA TYR A 195 -7.47 30.09 -28.79
C TYR A 195 -6.10 29.44 -28.60
N LYS A 196 -5.52 28.83 -29.64
CA LYS A 196 -4.18 28.22 -29.58
C LYS A 196 -3.02 29.21 -29.67
N THR A 197 -3.28 30.46 -30.04
CA THR A 197 -2.26 31.51 -30.06
C THR A 197 -1.72 31.74 -28.64
N LYS A 198 -0.41 31.94 -28.51
CA LYS A 198 0.30 32.08 -27.23
C LYS A 198 -0.40 33.10 -26.31
N GLY A 199 -0.79 32.64 -25.14
CA GLY A 199 -1.45 33.44 -24.09
C GLY A 199 -2.98 33.51 -24.20
N ASN A 200 -3.59 33.34 -25.37
CA ASN A 200 -5.04 33.46 -25.54
C ASN A 200 -5.80 32.34 -24.82
N LEU A 201 -5.28 31.11 -24.80
CA LEU A 201 -5.91 30.02 -24.11
C LEU A 201 -6.17 30.34 -22.62
N LYS A 202 -5.16 30.90 -21.95
CA LYS A 202 -5.26 31.28 -20.53
C LYS A 202 -6.18 32.49 -20.32
N LYS A 203 -6.14 33.42 -21.26
CA LYS A 203 -6.96 34.65 -21.21
C LYS A 203 -8.45 34.33 -21.34
N HIS A 204 -8.81 33.31 -22.13
CA HIS A 204 -10.20 32.93 -22.41
C HIS A 204 -10.64 31.65 -21.69
N GLU A 205 -9.91 31.20 -20.67
CA GLU A 205 -10.24 29.94 -19.95
C GLU A 205 -11.70 29.91 -19.45
N ASP A 206 -12.13 30.94 -18.75
CA ASP A 206 -13.50 31.01 -18.19
C ASP A 206 -14.57 30.98 -19.27
N GLU A 207 -14.35 31.68 -20.39
CA GLU A 207 -15.26 31.70 -21.54
C GLU A 207 -15.38 30.31 -22.16
N ILE A 208 -14.26 29.66 -22.45
CA ILE A 208 -14.20 28.31 -23.03
C ILE A 208 -14.94 27.31 -22.13
N TRP A 209 -14.72 27.36 -20.82
CA TRP A 209 -15.40 26.46 -19.89
C TRP A 209 -16.91 26.70 -19.82
N LYS A 210 -17.38 27.93 -19.96
CA LYS A 210 -18.81 28.28 -20.02
C LYS A 210 -19.52 27.74 -21.26
N PHE A 211 -18.80 27.48 -22.37
CA PHE A 211 -19.38 26.80 -23.53
C PHE A 211 -19.83 25.38 -23.21
N PHE A 212 -19.19 24.70 -22.26
CA PHE A 212 -19.42 23.30 -21.97
C PHE A 212 -20.08 23.06 -20.61
N PHE A 213 -19.87 23.96 -19.64
CA PHE A 213 -20.28 23.74 -18.25
C PHE A 213 -20.90 25.01 -17.64
N ARG A 214 -21.85 24.80 -16.74
CA ARG A 214 -22.41 25.85 -15.88
C ARG A 214 -21.47 26.08 -14.71
N THR A 215 -20.40 26.83 -14.93
CA THR A 215 -19.28 27.01 -13.99
C THR A 215 -19.66 27.82 -12.75
N GLU A 216 -20.78 28.54 -12.76
CA GLU A 216 -21.32 29.30 -11.64
C GLU A 216 -21.96 28.42 -10.54
N ARG A 217 -22.25 27.16 -10.85
CA ARG A 217 -22.93 26.26 -9.90
C ARG A 217 -22.00 25.74 -8.80
N LYS A 218 -22.60 25.31 -7.68
CA LYS A 218 -21.90 24.76 -6.49
C LYS A 218 -20.86 23.68 -6.81
N LEU A 219 -21.00 22.97 -7.92
CA LEU A 219 -20.01 21.96 -8.35
C LEU A 219 -18.65 22.58 -8.65
N PHE A 220 -18.63 23.80 -9.18
CA PHE A 220 -17.43 24.52 -9.60
C PHE A 220 -17.06 25.65 -8.63
N THR A 221 -17.82 25.82 -7.54
CA THR A 221 -17.56 26.88 -6.56
C THR A 221 -17.24 26.28 -5.18
N LYS A 222 -16.22 26.81 -4.53
CA LYS A 222 -15.81 26.41 -3.19
C LYS A 222 -15.22 27.60 -2.44
N THR A 223 -15.72 27.88 -1.24
CA THR A 223 -15.23 28.99 -0.40
C THR A 223 -13.72 28.88 -0.16
N GLY A 224 -12.98 29.96 -0.38
CA GLY A 224 -11.50 30.01 -0.24
C GLY A 224 -10.71 29.36 -1.38
N TYR A 225 -11.39 28.85 -2.41
CA TYR A 225 -10.76 28.20 -3.56
C TYR A 225 -11.24 28.80 -4.89
N SER A 226 -10.43 28.67 -5.92
CA SER A 226 -10.75 28.96 -7.32
C SER A 226 -10.82 27.68 -8.13
N PHE A 227 -11.71 27.58 -9.09
CA PHE A 227 -11.74 26.48 -10.04
C PHE A 227 -10.47 26.53 -10.91
N HIS A 228 -9.78 25.40 -11.07
CA HIS A 228 -8.49 25.33 -11.76
C HIS A 228 -8.63 24.80 -13.20
N HIS A 229 -9.76 25.05 -13.84
CA HIS A 229 -10.03 24.72 -15.25
C HIS A 229 -9.60 23.29 -15.63
N MET A 230 -9.83 22.33 -14.72
CA MET A 230 -9.55 20.92 -14.95
C MET A 230 -10.58 20.04 -14.24
N ILE A 231 -11.07 19.04 -14.96
CA ILE A 231 -11.88 17.95 -14.41
C ILE A 231 -11.25 16.61 -14.78
N SER A 232 -11.55 15.61 -13.97
CA SER A 232 -11.23 14.20 -14.30
C SER A 232 -12.49 13.37 -14.22
N THR A 233 -12.74 12.53 -15.24
CA THR A 233 -13.96 11.71 -15.30
C THR A 233 -13.70 10.33 -15.91
N ASP A 234 -14.48 9.34 -15.48
CA ASP A 234 -14.59 8.02 -16.11
C ASP A 234 -15.96 7.81 -16.79
N GLY A 235 -16.72 8.90 -16.97
CA GLY A 235 -18.08 8.88 -17.52
C GLY A 235 -19.18 8.64 -16.47
N ILE A 236 -18.84 8.36 -15.21
CA ILE A 236 -19.80 8.21 -14.10
C ILE A 236 -19.49 9.17 -12.96
N GLY A 237 -18.25 9.22 -12.51
CA GLY A 237 -17.80 10.14 -11.50
C GLY A 237 -17.07 11.32 -12.12
N VAL A 238 -17.18 12.49 -11.51
CA VAL A 238 -16.43 13.69 -11.89
C VAL A 238 -15.66 14.19 -10.67
N SER A 239 -14.37 14.48 -10.87
CA SER A 239 -13.53 15.16 -9.91
C SER A 239 -13.17 16.53 -10.46
N VAL A 240 -13.50 17.59 -9.73
CA VAL A 240 -13.21 18.99 -10.10
C VAL A 240 -11.97 19.44 -9.34
N LEU A 241 -11.00 20.01 -10.04
CA LEU A 241 -9.78 20.51 -9.44
C LEU A 241 -9.95 21.95 -8.97
N PHE A 242 -9.58 22.21 -7.72
CA PHE A 242 -9.59 23.54 -7.11
C PHE A 242 -8.21 23.94 -6.63
N LEU A 243 -7.86 25.20 -6.80
CA LEU A 243 -6.66 25.81 -6.27
C LEU A 243 -7.05 26.79 -5.15
N ARG A 244 -6.28 26.81 -4.06
CA ARG A 244 -6.48 27.81 -3.00
C ARG A 244 -6.29 29.21 -3.59
N LYS A 245 -7.14 30.18 -3.23
CA LYS A 245 -7.10 31.55 -3.78
C LYS A 245 -5.76 32.24 -3.54
N ASP A 246 -5.11 31.97 -2.40
CA ASP A 246 -3.79 32.53 -2.06
C ASP A 246 -2.63 31.97 -2.92
N LEU A 247 -2.88 30.89 -3.67
CA LEU A 247 -1.89 30.25 -4.57
C LEU A 247 -2.15 30.51 -6.05
N VAL A 248 -3.24 31.20 -6.39
CA VAL A 248 -3.54 31.56 -7.78
C VAL A 248 -2.45 32.50 -8.32
N GLY A 249 -1.93 32.19 -9.51
CA GLY A 249 -0.85 32.94 -10.15
C GLY A 249 0.55 32.71 -9.58
N LYS A 250 0.69 31.96 -8.49
CA LYS A 250 1.99 31.60 -7.92
C LYS A 250 2.49 30.27 -8.48
N LYS A 251 3.81 30.15 -8.69
CA LYS A 251 4.44 28.85 -8.98
C LYS A 251 4.21 27.94 -7.77
N LEU A 252 3.44 26.88 -8.00
CA LEU A 252 3.21 25.90 -6.93
C LEU A 252 4.56 25.32 -6.51
N PRO A 253 4.84 25.26 -5.19
CA PRO A 253 6.04 24.61 -4.72
C PRO A 253 6.01 23.18 -5.22
N MET A 254 7.11 22.73 -5.85
CA MET A 254 7.29 21.30 -6.12
C MET A 254 7.06 20.59 -4.79
N MET A 255 6.14 19.63 -4.77
CA MET A 255 5.95 18.79 -3.59
C MET A 255 7.28 18.06 -3.38
N LYS A 256 8.18 18.70 -2.61
CA LYS A 256 9.21 17.93 -1.93
C LYS A 256 8.43 16.90 -1.14
N ILE A 257 8.61 15.64 -1.47
CA ILE A 257 8.07 14.53 -0.66
C ILE A 257 8.70 14.75 0.72
N LYS A 258 8.02 15.54 1.56
CA LYS A 258 8.29 15.53 2.98
C LYS A 258 7.83 14.15 3.42
N THR A 259 8.74 13.20 3.38
CA THR A 259 8.67 12.06 4.27
C THR A 259 8.79 12.66 5.66
N THR A 260 7.68 13.18 6.18
CA THR A 260 7.61 13.49 7.60
C THR A 260 7.87 12.17 8.29
N LYS A 261 9.07 12.05 8.89
CA LYS A 261 9.39 10.92 9.77
C LYS A 261 8.23 10.85 10.76
N GLU A 262 7.50 9.74 10.76
CA GLU A 262 6.45 9.57 11.75
C GLU A 262 7.14 9.50 13.11
N LEU A 263 6.73 10.36 14.05
CA LEU A 263 7.38 10.48 15.35
C LEU A 263 6.90 9.36 16.27
N TYR A 264 7.82 8.74 16.97
CA TYR A 264 7.52 7.84 18.07
C TYR A 264 7.31 8.66 19.35
N ILE A 265 6.38 8.19 20.21
CA ILE A 265 6.04 8.92 21.44
C ILE A 265 7.24 9.00 22.38
N ASP A 266 8.09 7.99 22.41
CA ASP A 266 9.30 7.90 23.24
C ASP A 266 10.53 8.61 22.64
N GLU A 267 10.42 9.16 21.42
CA GLU A 267 11.47 10.00 20.79
C GLU A 267 11.19 11.51 20.93
N LEU A 268 10.14 11.92 21.64
CA LEU A 268 9.81 13.33 21.80
C LEU A 268 10.71 13.98 22.87
N GLU A 269 11.17 15.19 22.59
CA GLU A 269 11.94 16.01 23.54
C GLU A 269 11.03 16.80 24.49
N ASP A 270 9.85 17.20 24.02
CA ASP A 270 8.87 17.98 24.77
C ASP A 270 7.48 17.36 24.74
N TYR A 271 6.89 17.18 25.92
CA TYR A 271 5.55 16.64 26.14
C TYR A 271 4.56 17.70 26.68
N THR A 272 4.93 18.95 26.78
CA THR A 272 4.11 20.02 27.38
C THR A 272 2.74 20.13 26.74
N ASN A 273 2.69 20.07 25.42
CA ASN A 273 1.43 20.13 24.64
C ASN A 273 0.55 18.87 24.76
N LEU A 274 1.05 17.82 25.41
CA LEU A 274 0.34 16.54 25.60
C LEU A 274 -0.17 16.36 27.02
N GLN A 275 0.30 17.19 27.96
CA GLN A 275 -0.13 17.18 29.36
C GLN A 275 -1.63 17.45 29.47
N GLY A 276 -2.32 16.67 30.30
CA GLY A 276 -3.77 16.77 30.49
C GLY A 276 -4.63 16.20 29.35
N LYS A 277 -4.07 15.78 28.23
CA LYS A 277 -4.81 15.13 27.17
C LYS A 277 -5.06 13.63 27.47
N LYS A 278 -6.22 13.16 27.05
CA LYS A 278 -6.60 11.75 27.14
C LYS A 278 -5.75 10.91 26.19
N ILE A 279 -5.03 9.96 26.73
CA ILE A 279 -4.19 9.04 25.94
C ILE A 279 -5.03 7.89 25.41
N ILE A 280 -4.93 7.58 24.13
CA ILE A 280 -5.59 6.43 23.50
C ILE A 280 -4.53 5.49 22.95
N GLY A 281 -4.44 4.30 23.53
CA GLY A 281 -3.60 3.20 23.04
C GLY A 281 -4.32 2.41 21.95
N ILE A 282 -3.70 2.25 20.78
CA ILE A 282 -4.30 1.55 19.63
C ILE A 282 -3.38 0.43 19.15
N ASP A 283 -3.90 -0.80 19.18
CA ASP A 283 -3.32 -1.94 18.49
C ASP A 283 -3.91 -2.03 17.07
N ALA A 284 -3.04 -1.95 16.05
CA ALA A 284 -3.41 -2.02 14.65
C ALA A 284 -3.22 -3.44 14.12
N GLY A 285 -4.30 -4.06 13.64
CA GLY A 285 -4.29 -5.46 13.22
C GLY A 285 -4.89 -5.72 11.83
N LYS A 286 -5.04 -6.99 11.49
CA LYS A 286 -5.68 -7.43 10.24
C LYS A 286 -7.16 -7.74 10.40
N CYS A 287 -7.55 -8.36 11.51
CA CYS A 287 -8.94 -8.69 11.79
C CYS A 287 -9.65 -7.49 12.42
N ASP A 288 -9.11 -6.98 13.49
CA ASP A 288 -9.41 -5.67 14.00
C ASP A 288 -8.42 -4.69 13.37
N LEU A 289 -8.93 -3.76 12.57
CA LEU A 289 -8.11 -2.74 11.92
C LEU A 289 -7.51 -1.79 12.95
N ILE A 290 -8.30 -1.50 13.98
CA ILE A 290 -7.90 -0.79 15.19
C ILE A 290 -8.66 -1.36 16.39
N TYR A 291 -7.96 -1.53 17.48
CA TYR A 291 -8.50 -1.80 18.81
C TYR A 291 -7.99 -0.70 19.74
N CYS A 292 -8.88 0.11 20.30
CA CYS A 292 -8.55 1.33 21.04
C CYS A 292 -8.95 1.21 22.49
N VAL A 293 -8.11 1.68 23.40
CA VAL A 293 -8.41 1.79 24.84
C VAL A 293 -7.88 3.12 25.40
N ASP A 294 -8.57 3.68 26.39
CA ASP A 294 -8.16 4.91 27.09
C ASP A 294 -7.56 4.65 28.47
N SER A 295 -7.42 3.40 28.86
CA SER A 295 -6.69 2.99 30.06
C SER A 295 -6.25 1.53 29.96
N ALA A 296 -5.41 1.08 30.89
CA ALA A 296 -5.00 -0.31 31.01
C ALA A 296 -5.89 -1.10 32.00
N THR A 297 -6.94 -0.52 32.53
CA THR A 297 -7.84 -1.10 33.52
C THR A 297 -8.95 -1.93 32.86
N LYS A 298 -9.74 -2.64 33.68
CA LYS A 298 -10.90 -3.38 33.18
C LYS A 298 -12.02 -2.46 32.69
N ASP A 299 -12.15 -1.29 33.29
CA ASP A 299 -13.22 -0.31 33.06
C ASP A 299 -12.88 0.68 31.94
N ALA A 300 -11.78 0.41 31.22
CA ALA A 300 -11.38 1.19 30.05
C ALA A 300 -12.50 1.29 29.01
N ASN A 301 -12.73 2.48 28.50
CA ASN A 301 -13.54 2.64 27.29
C ASN A 301 -12.86 1.93 26.12
N VAL A 302 -13.64 1.21 25.33
CA VAL A 302 -13.13 0.41 24.22
C VAL A 302 -13.82 0.82 22.94
N PHE A 303 -13.03 1.06 21.89
CA PHE A 303 -13.52 1.18 20.55
C PHE A 303 -12.83 0.16 19.65
N ARG A 304 -13.62 -0.57 18.88
CA ARG A 304 -13.16 -1.59 17.96
C ARG A 304 -13.73 -1.36 16.58
N TYR A 305 -12.86 -1.38 15.57
CA TYR A 305 -13.27 -1.30 14.17
C TYR A 305 -12.66 -2.44 13.37
N SER A 306 -13.50 -3.40 12.98
CA SER A 306 -13.03 -4.64 12.34
C SER A 306 -13.03 -4.55 10.81
N GLN A 307 -12.22 -5.40 10.18
CA GLN A 307 -12.16 -5.55 8.72
C GLN A 307 -13.52 -6.05 8.14
N ASP A 308 -14.22 -6.93 8.86
CA ASP A 308 -15.51 -7.41 8.40
C ASP A 308 -16.58 -6.32 8.48
N GLN A 309 -16.58 -5.50 9.53
CA GLN A 309 -17.43 -4.31 9.61
C GLN A 309 -17.17 -3.38 8.43
N ARG A 310 -15.90 -3.07 8.16
CA ARG A 310 -15.50 -2.23 7.02
C ARG A 310 -15.98 -2.81 5.68
N ARG A 311 -15.77 -4.10 5.43
CA ARG A 311 -16.23 -4.77 4.20
C ARG A 311 -17.75 -4.71 4.02
N LYS A 312 -18.49 -4.86 5.11
CA LYS A 312 -19.95 -4.77 5.12
C LYS A 312 -20.42 -3.34 4.82
N GLU A 313 -19.91 -2.36 5.56
CA GLU A 313 -20.33 -0.97 5.47
C GLU A 313 -19.91 -0.31 4.15
N THR A 314 -18.71 -0.61 3.62
CA THR A 314 -18.26 -0.15 2.28
C THR A 314 -18.94 -0.91 1.13
N LYS A 315 -19.77 -1.91 1.43
CA LYS A 315 -20.42 -2.81 0.45
C LYS A 315 -19.44 -3.55 -0.47
N SER A 316 -18.15 -3.60 -0.11
CA SER A 316 -17.11 -4.19 -0.96
C SER A 316 -17.38 -5.67 -1.26
N LYS A 317 -17.83 -6.45 -0.27
CA LYS A 317 -18.19 -7.86 -0.47
C LYS A 317 -19.40 -8.02 -1.41
N LYS A 318 -20.44 -7.18 -1.23
CA LYS A 318 -21.63 -7.18 -2.10
C LYS A 318 -21.24 -6.89 -3.55
N TYR A 319 -20.44 -5.85 -3.77
CA TYR A 319 -20.03 -5.46 -5.12
C TYR A 319 -19.13 -6.50 -5.78
N ASN A 320 -18.22 -7.11 -5.03
CA ASN A 320 -17.42 -8.22 -5.54
C ASN A 320 -18.28 -9.43 -5.95
N ASN A 321 -19.31 -9.77 -5.17
CA ASN A 321 -20.22 -10.87 -5.50
C ASN A 321 -21.02 -10.58 -6.79
N ILE A 322 -21.47 -9.33 -6.98
CA ILE A 322 -22.14 -8.90 -8.23
C ILE A 322 -21.20 -9.11 -9.42
N ILE A 323 -19.95 -8.63 -9.32
CA ILE A 323 -18.94 -8.79 -10.37
C ILE A 323 -18.68 -10.27 -10.67
N LEU A 324 -18.54 -11.10 -9.62
CA LEU A 324 -18.31 -12.53 -9.79
C LEU A 324 -19.49 -13.22 -10.47
N ALA A 325 -20.73 -12.90 -10.09
CA ALA A 325 -21.92 -13.43 -10.73
C ALA A 325 -21.99 -13.03 -12.21
N MET A 326 -21.63 -11.78 -12.54
CA MET A 326 -21.58 -11.36 -13.94
C MET A 326 -20.52 -12.11 -14.76
N LYS A 327 -19.38 -12.43 -14.15
CA LYS A 327 -18.29 -13.15 -14.82
C LYS A 327 -18.63 -14.61 -15.15
N THR A 328 -19.66 -15.17 -14.54
CA THR A 328 -20.14 -16.54 -14.86
C THR A 328 -21.04 -16.59 -16.10
N ASN A 329 -21.51 -15.43 -16.59
CA ASN A 329 -22.27 -15.38 -17.83
C ASN A 329 -21.37 -15.70 -19.02
N LYS A 330 -21.88 -16.50 -19.95
CA LYS A 330 -21.15 -16.86 -21.15
C LYS A 330 -21.26 -15.77 -22.22
N ILE A 331 -20.11 -15.48 -22.83
CA ILE A 331 -19.98 -14.62 -24.02
C ILE A 331 -19.21 -15.43 -25.07
N TYR A 332 -19.74 -15.57 -26.26
CA TYR A 332 -19.14 -16.41 -27.31
C TYR A 332 -18.77 -17.84 -26.81
N GLY A 333 -19.69 -18.45 -26.06
CA GLY A 333 -19.56 -19.84 -25.60
C GLY A 333 -18.74 -20.06 -24.32
N LYS A 334 -17.93 -19.07 -23.86
CA LYS A 334 -17.10 -19.15 -22.67
C LYS A 334 -17.47 -18.07 -21.65
N THR A 335 -17.20 -18.33 -20.38
CA THR A 335 -17.32 -17.35 -19.31
C THR A 335 -16.13 -16.40 -19.30
N ILE A 336 -16.30 -15.20 -18.76
CA ILE A 336 -15.18 -14.24 -18.57
C ILE A 336 -14.06 -14.84 -17.71
N ILE A 337 -14.42 -15.68 -16.72
CA ILE A 337 -13.44 -16.38 -15.87
C ILE A 337 -12.57 -17.32 -16.71
N GLU A 338 -13.14 -18.01 -17.69
CA GLU A 338 -12.40 -18.89 -18.60
C GLU A 338 -11.42 -18.10 -19.47
N TYR A 339 -11.85 -16.98 -20.09
CA TYR A 339 -10.96 -16.09 -20.84
C TYR A 339 -9.80 -15.54 -19.99
N GLU A 340 -10.10 -15.06 -18.77
CA GLU A 340 -9.08 -14.59 -17.85
C GLU A 340 -8.12 -15.71 -17.41
N THR A 341 -8.63 -16.93 -17.29
CA THR A 341 -7.82 -18.12 -16.95
C THR A 341 -6.90 -18.51 -18.08
N GLU A 342 -7.38 -18.45 -19.33
CA GLU A 342 -6.55 -18.66 -20.53
C GLU A 342 -5.39 -17.65 -20.56
N LEU A 343 -5.69 -16.36 -20.43
CA LEU A 343 -4.65 -15.32 -20.38
C LEU A 343 -3.68 -15.49 -19.23
N SER A 344 -4.13 -16.03 -18.10
CA SER A 344 -3.27 -16.23 -16.91
C SER A 344 -2.16 -17.28 -17.10
N LYS A 345 -2.26 -18.11 -18.16
CA LYS A 345 -1.22 -19.08 -18.51
C LYS A 345 0.03 -18.39 -19.08
N PHE A 346 -0.12 -17.19 -19.62
CA PHE A 346 0.96 -16.40 -20.19
C PHE A 346 1.53 -15.43 -19.15
N ASN A 347 2.86 -15.39 -19.03
CA ASN A 347 3.51 -14.54 -18.04
C ASN A 347 3.65 -13.11 -18.54
N LYS A 348 2.76 -12.21 -18.11
CA LYS A 348 2.84 -10.77 -18.44
C LYS A 348 4.05 -10.02 -17.87
N LYS A 349 4.80 -10.65 -16.96
CA LYS A 349 5.98 -10.05 -16.31
C LYS A 349 7.29 -10.48 -16.94
N THR A 350 7.25 -11.41 -17.90
CA THR A 350 8.45 -11.95 -18.54
C THR A 350 9.28 -10.85 -19.21
N LEU A 351 10.60 -10.99 -19.14
CA LEU A 351 11.57 -10.14 -19.83
C LEU A 351 12.09 -10.78 -21.12
N HIS A 352 11.66 -12.00 -21.43
CA HIS A 352 11.92 -12.65 -22.71
C HIS A 352 10.94 -12.15 -23.77
N ILE A 353 11.46 -11.48 -24.81
CA ILE A 353 10.66 -10.83 -25.84
C ILE A 353 9.69 -11.78 -26.53
N ASN A 354 10.09 -13.01 -26.82
CA ASN A 354 9.23 -13.99 -27.49
C ASN A 354 8.07 -14.41 -26.59
N LYS A 355 8.31 -14.73 -25.32
CA LYS A 355 7.23 -15.04 -24.34
C LYS A 355 6.29 -13.84 -24.13
N PHE A 356 6.83 -12.63 -24.18
CA PHE A 356 6.01 -11.43 -24.08
C PHE A 356 5.15 -11.19 -25.34
N LYS A 357 5.69 -11.47 -26.53
CA LYS A 357 4.91 -11.45 -27.78
C LYS A 357 3.75 -12.45 -27.73
N GLU A 358 3.97 -13.67 -27.25
CA GLU A 358 2.91 -14.67 -27.06
C GLU A 358 1.80 -14.14 -26.13
N TYR A 359 2.19 -13.52 -25.00
CA TYR A 359 1.22 -12.87 -24.11
C TYR A 359 0.43 -11.76 -24.82
N LEU A 360 1.10 -10.91 -25.63
CA LEU A 360 0.44 -9.81 -26.34
C LEU A 360 -0.53 -10.34 -27.40
N LEU A 361 -0.16 -11.36 -28.15
CA LEU A 361 -1.04 -11.99 -29.15
C LEU A 361 -2.31 -12.53 -28.49
N GLU A 362 -2.14 -13.31 -27.41
CA GLU A 362 -3.30 -13.85 -26.68
C GLU A 362 -4.15 -12.74 -26.04
N LYS A 363 -3.51 -11.72 -25.47
CA LYS A 363 -4.22 -10.59 -24.92
C LYS A 363 -5.02 -9.84 -25.99
N ASN A 364 -4.46 -9.63 -27.18
CA ASN A 364 -5.16 -8.96 -28.27
C ASN A 364 -6.35 -9.78 -28.78
N ARG A 365 -6.21 -11.11 -28.86
CA ARG A 365 -7.28 -12.01 -29.24
C ARG A 365 -8.53 -11.86 -28.37
N ILE A 366 -8.35 -11.69 -27.06
CA ILE A 366 -9.46 -11.63 -26.11
C ILE A 366 -9.84 -10.21 -25.68
N ASN A 367 -9.07 -9.20 -26.08
CA ASN A 367 -9.29 -7.82 -25.61
C ASN A 367 -10.69 -7.29 -25.95
N HIS A 368 -11.21 -7.56 -27.18
CA HIS A 368 -12.52 -7.08 -27.58
C HIS A 368 -13.64 -7.62 -26.66
N ILE A 369 -13.56 -8.91 -26.28
CA ILE A 369 -14.51 -9.55 -25.34
C ILE A 369 -14.42 -8.90 -23.95
N LEU A 370 -13.18 -8.70 -23.48
CA LEU A 370 -12.97 -8.09 -22.19
C LEU A 370 -13.37 -6.60 -22.16
N PHE A 371 -13.17 -5.86 -23.27
CA PHE A 371 -13.63 -4.48 -23.40
C PHE A 371 -15.16 -4.39 -23.41
N GLU A 372 -15.83 -5.25 -24.17
CA GLU A 372 -17.29 -5.33 -24.16
C GLU A 372 -17.83 -5.60 -22.75
N PHE A 373 -17.23 -6.54 -22.04
CA PHE A 373 -17.65 -6.89 -20.69
C PHE A 373 -17.35 -5.78 -19.67
N TYR A 374 -16.09 -5.36 -19.55
CA TYR A 374 -15.67 -4.38 -18.54
C TYR A 374 -16.01 -2.93 -18.90
N GLY A 375 -16.31 -2.64 -20.16
CA GLY A 375 -16.80 -1.36 -20.62
C GLY A 375 -18.19 -1.00 -20.10
N LYS A 376 -18.97 -1.99 -19.62
CA LYS A 376 -20.31 -1.77 -19.08
C LYS A 376 -20.28 -0.73 -17.95
N GLU A 377 -21.22 0.18 -17.99
CA GLU A 377 -21.35 1.29 -17.04
C GLU A 377 -21.42 0.82 -15.57
N LEU A 378 -22.00 -0.36 -15.34
CA LEU A 378 -22.15 -0.94 -14.02
C LEU A 378 -20.82 -1.04 -13.25
N PHE A 379 -19.72 -1.43 -13.89
CA PHE A 379 -18.41 -1.53 -13.21
C PHE A 379 -17.94 -0.19 -12.66
N ARG A 380 -18.15 0.89 -13.41
CA ARG A 380 -17.83 2.26 -13.01
C ARG A 380 -18.76 2.73 -11.89
N LYS A 381 -20.08 2.44 -11.98
CA LYS A 381 -21.06 2.71 -10.93
C LYS A 381 -20.71 1.99 -9.61
N LEU A 382 -20.33 0.72 -9.66
CA LEU A 382 -19.91 -0.03 -8.47
C LEU A 382 -18.62 0.53 -7.86
N LYS A 383 -17.66 0.95 -8.70
CA LYS A 383 -16.41 1.59 -8.25
C LYS A 383 -16.69 2.92 -7.57
N PHE A 384 -17.51 3.77 -8.17
CA PHE A 384 -17.91 5.05 -7.59
C PHE A 384 -18.72 4.87 -6.30
N GLY A 385 -19.69 3.95 -6.27
CA GLY A 385 -20.43 3.59 -5.07
C GLY A 385 -19.54 3.10 -3.93
N ARG A 386 -18.49 2.31 -4.25
CA ARG A 386 -17.48 1.89 -3.26
C ARG A 386 -16.70 3.08 -2.70
N HIS A 387 -16.30 4.01 -3.54
CA HIS A 387 -15.61 5.23 -3.11
C HIS A 387 -16.46 6.05 -2.12
N ILE A 388 -17.73 6.34 -2.48
CA ILE A 388 -18.65 7.08 -1.62
C ILE A 388 -18.89 6.36 -0.29
N ASN A 389 -19.17 5.04 -0.33
CA ASN A 389 -19.39 4.28 0.88
C ASN A 389 -18.14 4.22 1.77
N THR A 390 -16.94 4.17 1.17
CA THR A 390 -15.69 4.23 1.92
C THR A 390 -15.57 5.57 2.66
N LYS A 391 -15.82 6.69 1.99
CA LYS A 391 -15.77 8.03 2.62
C LYS A 391 -16.80 8.18 3.74
N ARG A 392 -18.04 7.73 3.51
CA ARG A 392 -19.09 7.74 4.54
C ARG A 392 -18.73 6.87 5.74
N ASN A 393 -18.15 5.71 5.49
CA ASN A 393 -17.73 4.78 6.53
C ASN A 393 -16.53 5.33 7.34
N GLU A 394 -15.53 5.90 6.68
CA GLU A 394 -14.42 6.58 7.33
C GLU A 394 -14.92 7.68 8.27
N GLN A 395 -15.83 8.53 7.80
CA GLN A 395 -16.39 9.59 8.63
C GLN A 395 -17.23 9.04 9.79
N LYS A 396 -18.05 8.01 9.55
CA LYS A 396 -18.82 7.33 10.60
C LYS A 396 -17.90 6.77 11.69
N MET A 397 -16.82 6.12 11.31
CA MET A 397 -15.83 5.57 12.23
C MET A 397 -15.20 6.67 13.09
N ILE A 398 -14.76 7.77 12.49
CA ILE A 398 -14.22 8.93 13.22
C ILE A 398 -15.27 9.54 14.18
N ASN A 399 -16.52 9.67 13.75
CA ASN A 399 -17.58 10.22 14.61
C ASN A 399 -17.88 9.30 15.82
N GLN A 400 -17.84 7.97 15.62
CA GLN A 400 -17.98 7.00 16.71
C GLN A 400 -16.79 7.06 17.67
N PHE A 401 -15.57 7.15 17.16
CA PHE A 401 -14.35 7.33 17.96
C PHE A 401 -14.44 8.62 18.79
N LYS A 402 -14.82 9.75 18.16
CA LYS A 402 -15.02 11.04 18.83
C LYS A 402 -16.05 10.97 19.95
N LYS A 403 -17.17 10.27 19.73
CA LYS A 403 -18.22 10.10 20.75
C LYS A 403 -17.72 9.37 22.00
N ILE A 404 -16.78 8.43 21.85
CA ILE A 404 -16.28 7.60 22.96
C ILE A 404 -15.12 8.29 23.68
N PHE A 405 -14.19 8.86 22.94
CA PHE A 405 -12.93 9.33 23.51
C PHE A 405 -12.78 10.85 23.59
N GLY A 406 -13.51 11.62 22.79
CA GLY A 406 -13.47 13.08 22.81
C GLY A 406 -12.98 13.70 21.49
N ASN A 407 -12.87 15.02 21.52
CA ASN A 407 -12.46 15.87 20.40
C ASN A 407 -10.94 15.77 20.14
N PRO A 408 -10.47 16.18 18.94
CA PRO A 408 -9.04 16.18 18.61
C PRO A 408 -8.16 16.97 19.58
N ASP A 409 -8.69 18.02 20.17
CA ASP A 409 -7.95 18.89 21.10
C ASP A 409 -7.76 18.24 22.48
N GLU A 410 -8.64 17.30 22.84
CA GLU A 410 -8.67 16.62 24.15
C GLU A 410 -7.89 15.31 24.15
N VAL A 411 -7.51 14.80 22.96
CA VAL A 411 -7.04 13.43 22.79
C VAL A 411 -5.68 13.37 22.10
N VAL A 412 -4.80 12.49 22.58
CA VAL A 412 -3.60 12.05 21.87
C VAL A 412 -3.69 10.56 21.55
N ILE A 413 -3.42 10.23 20.30
CA ILE A 413 -3.47 8.86 19.80
C ILE A 413 -2.05 8.28 19.73
N CYS A 414 -1.84 7.15 20.40
CA CYS A 414 -0.63 6.37 20.35
C CYS A 414 -0.92 5.02 19.70
N ILE A 415 -0.44 4.82 18.49
CA ILE A 415 -0.74 3.64 17.69
C ILE A 415 0.51 2.81 17.43
N GLY A 416 0.37 1.50 17.53
CA GLY A 416 1.44 0.56 17.23
C GLY A 416 2.01 0.73 15.81
N ASP A 417 3.30 0.51 15.66
CA ASP A 417 4.05 0.72 14.42
C ASP A 417 4.00 -0.48 13.47
N TRP A 418 3.27 -1.54 13.82
CA TRP A 418 3.22 -2.75 13.03
C TRP A 418 2.69 -2.52 11.62
N GLU A 419 3.53 -2.82 10.65
CA GLU A 419 3.20 -2.83 9.23
C GLU A 419 3.63 -4.15 8.60
N GLN A 420 2.76 -4.72 7.78
CA GLN A 420 3.20 -5.83 6.95
C GLN A 420 3.97 -5.30 5.74
N LYS A 421 5.29 -5.27 5.85
CA LYS A 421 6.19 -4.77 4.79
C LYS A 421 6.10 -5.58 3.49
N LYS A 422 5.83 -6.89 3.56
CA LYS A 422 5.68 -7.76 2.39
C LYS A 422 4.23 -8.26 2.30
N GLN A 423 3.58 -7.96 1.18
CA GLN A 423 2.24 -8.48 0.92
C GLN A 423 2.29 -10.00 0.74
N MET A 424 1.56 -10.72 1.57
CA MET A 424 1.41 -12.16 1.40
C MET A 424 0.47 -12.44 0.22
N LYS A 425 0.85 -13.42 -0.61
CA LYS A 425 0.02 -13.86 -1.74
C LYS A 425 -1.41 -14.15 -1.26
N TYR A 426 -2.41 -13.60 -1.96
CA TYR A 426 -3.85 -13.72 -1.66
C TYR A 426 -4.30 -13.12 -0.31
N LYS A 427 -3.48 -12.31 0.35
CA LYS A 427 -3.87 -11.59 1.57
C LYS A 427 -4.03 -10.10 1.29
N GLU A 428 -4.99 -9.48 1.96
CA GLU A 428 -5.18 -8.03 1.88
C GLU A 428 -4.01 -7.29 2.53
N PRO A 429 -3.65 -6.10 2.01
CA PRO A 429 -2.67 -5.24 2.67
C PRO A 429 -3.18 -4.76 4.03
N THR A 430 -2.27 -4.41 4.92
CA THR A 430 -2.62 -3.76 6.18
C THR A 430 -3.00 -2.32 5.95
N LEU A 431 -3.93 -1.80 6.74
CA LEU A 431 -4.41 -0.42 6.66
C LEU A 431 -3.80 0.51 7.72
N GLY A 432 -2.79 0.07 8.47
CA GLY A 432 -2.20 0.84 9.57
C GLY A 432 -1.85 2.28 9.18
N LYS A 433 -1.06 2.47 8.12
CA LYS A 433 -0.72 3.80 7.60
C LYS A 433 -1.94 4.61 7.13
N GLY A 434 -2.93 3.95 6.53
CA GLY A 434 -4.19 4.58 6.12
C GLY A 434 -4.99 5.08 7.31
N MET A 435 -5.06 4.32 8.41
CA MET A 435 -5.75 4.70 9.64
C MET A 435 -5.05 5.89 10.31
N ARG A 436 -3.73 5.86 10.45
CA ARG A 436 -2.96 7.02 10.97
C ARG A 436 -3.23 8.29 10.17
N THR A 437 -3.18 8.18 8.84
CA THR A 437 -3.50 9.30 7.95
C THR A 437 -4.93 9.80 8.12
N LEU A 438 -5.89 8.90 8.33
CA LEU A 438 -7.29 9.25 8.54
C LEU A 438 -7.49 10.05 9.83
N PHE A 439 -6.88 9.63 10.93
CA PHE A 439 -6.93 10.37 12.20
C PHE A 439 -6.28 11.75 12.07
N ARG A 440 -5.08 11.85 11.46
CA ARG A 440 -4.40 13.15 11.22
C ARG A 440 -5.21 14.09 10.34
N LYS A 441 -5.91 13.57 9.31
CA LYS A 441 -6.82 14.37 8.46
C LYS A 441 -8.03 14.93 9.22
N ASN A 442 -8.37 14.32 10.36
CA ASN A 442 -9.40 14.78 11.27
C ASN A 442 -8.82 15.51 12.50
N ASN A 443 -7.60 16.05 12.34
CA ASN A 443 -6.87 16.89 13.29
C ASN A 443 -6.45 16.22 14.61
N TYR A 444 -6.53 14.88 14.72
CA TYR A 444 -5.98 14.18 15.87
C TYR A 444 -4.45 14.16 15.83
N ILE A 445 -3.84 14.34 16.99
CA ILE A 445 -2.40 14.15 17.19
C ILE A 445 -2.12 12.65 17.25
N VAL A 446 -1.21 12.14 16.40
CA VAL A 446 -0.93 10.71 16.26
C VAL A 446 0.55 10.44 16.32
N PHE A 447 0.98 9.64 17.31
CA PHE A 447 2.34 9.14 17.47
C PHE A 447 2.41 7.62 17.26
N LEU A 448 3.59 7.14 16.89
CA LEU A 448 3.90 5.72 16.83
C LEU A 448 4.41 5.21 18.19
N VAL A 449 4.20 3.92 18.41
CA VAL A 449 4.74 3.16 19.54
C VAL A 449 5.39 1.89 19.01
N ASP A 450 6.63 1.59 19.43
CA ASP A 450 7.27 0.29 19.14
C ASP A 450 6.51 -0.83 19.87
N GLU A 451 5.94 -1.76 19.09
CA GLU A 451 5.11 -2.85 19.61
C GLU A 451 5.89 -4.03 20.19
N PHE A 452 7.17 -3.86 20.51
CA PHE A 452 7.96 -4.97 21.03
C PHE A 452 7.29 -5.63 22.24
N ARG A 453 6.95 -6.90 22.13
CA ARG A 453 6.30 -7.76 23.14
C ARG A 453 4.90 -7.32 23.62
N THR A 454 4.29 -6.27 23.09
CA THR A 454 2.96 -5.77 23.53
C THR A 454 1.86 -6.84 23.44
N SER A 455 1.89 -7.69 22.42
CA SER A 455 0.90 -8.77 22.25
C SER A 455 1.18 -10.05 23.04
N CYS A 456 2.39 -10.25 23.61
CA CYS A 456 2.76 -11.50 24.27
C CYS A 456 3.04 -11.35 25.78
N LYS A 457 3.09 -10.14 26.30
CA LYS A 457 3.21 -9.84 27.71
C LYS A 457 1.89 -9.37 28.29
N CYS A 458 1.54 -9.85 29.47
CA CYS A 458 0.27 -9.52 30.11
C CYS A 458 0.28 -8.09 30.64
N SER A 459 -0.69 -7.28 30.21
CA SER A 459 -0.85 -5.89 30.66
C SER A 459 -1.32 -5.81 32.13
N LYS A 460 -2.00 -6.84 32.67
CA LYS A 460 -2.53 -6.82 34.05
C LYS A 460 -1.46 -7.08 35.10
N CYS A 461 -0.62 -8.10 34.90
CA CYS A 461 0.44 -8.45 35.87
C CYS A 461 1.82 -7.90 35.45
N ASN A 462 1.86 -6.90 34.61
CA ASN A 462 3.07 -6.18 34.21
C ASN A 462 4.23 -7.10 33.80
N GLY A 463 3.98 -7.95 32.78
CA GLY A 463 5.04 -8.72 32.14
C GLY A 463 4.92 -10.24 32.17
N GLY A 464 3.90 -10.80 32.82
CA GLY A 464 3.61 -12.23 32.73
C GLY A 464 3.50 -12.71 31.29
N LEU A 465 4.08 -13.86 30.96
CA LEU A 465 4.03 -14.42 29.63
C LEU A 465 2.60 -14.85 29.27
N CYS A 466 2.11 -14.39 28.13
CA CYS A 466 0.86 -14.84 27.55
C CYS A 466 1.12 -15.92 26.50
N GLU A 467 0.49 -17.07 26.68
CA GLU A 467 0.48 -18.14 25.69
C GLU A 467 -0.76 -18.05 24.80
N LYS A 468 -0.65 -18.58 23.59
CA LYS A 468 -1.77 -18.68 22.68
C LYS A 468 -2.79 -19.67 23.24
N PHE A 469 -4.03 -19.22 23.38
CA PHE A 469 -5.09 -20.09 23.82
C PHE A 469 -5.38 -21.12 22.71
N MET A 470 -5.03 -22.34 23.02
CA MET A 470 -5.37 -23.47 22.19
C MET A 470 -6.72 -23.98 22.66
N VAL A 471 -7.52 -24.33 21.77
CA VAL A 471 -8.45 -25.41 21.87
C VAL A 471 -9.91 -25.01 21.86
N ARG A 472 -10.40 -24.99 20.67
CA ARG A 472 -11.82 -25.08 20.39
C ARG A 472 -12.04 -26.24 19.41
N LYS A 473 -12.97 -27.16 19.70
CA LYS A 473 -13.51 -28.06 18.66
C LYS A 473 -13.95 -27.20 17.48
N ASN A 474 -13.60 -27.59 16.26
CA ASN A 474 -13.98 -26.82 15.09
C ASN A 474 -15.50 -26.91 14.88
N PRO A 475 -16.28 -25.85 15.15
CA PRO A 475 -17.75 -25.93 15.04
C PRO A 475 -18.24 -25.95 13.59
N ARG A 476 -17.36 -25.61 12.64
CA ARG A 476 -17.66 -25.59 11.22
C ARG A 476 -16.43 -26.02 10.41
N PRO A 477 -16.12 -27.30 10.39
CA PRO A 477 -15.04 -27.81 9.58
C PRO A 477 -15.34 -27.50 8.11
N LYS A 478 -14.41 -26.83 7.44
CA LYS A 478 -14.50 -26.64 5.99
C LYS A 478 -13.94 -27.90 5.32
N PRO A 479 -14.64 -28.50 4.37
CA PRO A 479 -14.06 -29.57 3.60
C PRO A 479 -12.85 -29.06 2.83
N ASN A 480 -11.70 -29.63 3.07
CA ASN A 480 -10.50 -29.36 2.27
C ASN A 480 -10.69 -30.12 0.94
N LYS A 481 -11.37 -29.46 0.01
CA LYS A 481 -11.56 -29.98 -1.36
C LYS A 481 -10.22 -29.87 -2.08
N THR A 482 -9.44 -30.92 -2.09
CA THR A 482 -8.37 -31.10 -3.08
C THR A 482 -8.98 -31.78 -4.31
N LYS A 483 -8.43 -31.52 -5.49
CA LYS A 483 -8.88 -32.16 -6.76
C LYS A 483 -8.80 -33.70 -6.69
N GLU A 484 -7.96 -34.22 -5.81
CA GLU A 484 -7.69 -35.65 -5.65
C GLU A 484 -8.61 -36.35 -4.62
N ASN A 485 -9.31 -35.60 -3.76
CA ASN A 485 -10.20 -36.18 -2.76
C ASN A 485 -11.40 -35.28 -2.48
N PRO A 486 -12.49 -35.38 -3.30
CA PRO A 486 -13.68 -34.55 -3.18
C PRO A 486 -14.54 -34.83 -1.94
N LYS A 487 -14.30 -35.93 -1.22
CA LYS A 487 -15.09 -36.38 -0.06
C LYS A 487 -14.24 -36.57 1.21
N LYS A 488 -13.32 -35.63 1.50
CA LYS A 488 -12.58 -35.71 2.76
C LYS A 488 -13.55 -35.52 3.93
N GLU A 489 -13.62 -36.54 4.81
CA GLU A 489 -14.42 -36.49 6.03
C GLU A 489 -14.17 -35.26 6.85
N LEU A 490 -15.24 -34.63 7.29
CA LEU A 490 -15.19 -33.43 8.14
C LEU A 490 -14.71 -33.85 9.54
N LYS A 491 -13.48 -33.48 9.89
CA LYS A 491 -12.92 -33.73 11.23
C LYS A 491 -13.52 -32.73 12.24
N TYR A 492 -14.64 -33.12 12.87
CA TYR A 492 -15.30 -32.29 13.90
C TYR A 492 -14.51 -32.19 15.20
N ASP A 493 -13.65 -33.17 15.49
CA ASP A 493 -12.85 -33.22 16.71
C ASP A 493 -11.47 -32.58 16.59
N GLU A 494 -11.16 -31.94 15.47
CA GLU A 494 -9.90 -31.23 15.28
C GLU A 494 -9.85 -29.97 16.15
N MET A 495 -8.89 -29.94 17.06
CA MET A 495 -8.67 -28.83 17.98
C MET A 495 -7.98 -27.68 17.23
N ARG A 496 -8.51 -26.48 17.31
CA ARG A 496 -7.98 -25.31 16.62
C ARG A 496 -7.54 -24.22 17.56
N LEU A 497 -6.47 -23.53 17.12
CA LEU A 497 -5.97 -22.35 17.77
C LEU A 497 -6.99 -21.19 17.62
N VAL A 498 -7.34 -20.56 18.73
CA VAL A 498 -8.11 -19.32 18.76
C VAL A 498 -7.15 -18.13 18.73
N HIS A 499 -6.83 -17.64 17.54
CA HIS A 499 -5.81 -16.60 17.34
C HIS A 499 -6.04 -15.31 18.13
N GLY A 500 -7.28 -14.96 18.42
CA GLY A 500 -7.66 -13.73 19.13
C GLY A 500 -7.62 -13.84 20.65
N LEU A 501 -7.30 -15.02 21.24
CA LEU A 501 -7.27 -15.22 22.68
C LEU A 501 -5.88 -15.59 23.16
N LEU A 502 -5.55 -15.06 24.34
CA LEU A 502 -4.32 -15.33 25.10
C LEU A 502 -4.68 -15.79 26.51
N ARG A 503 -3.86 -16.67 27.06
CA ARG A 503 -3.93 -17.09 28.46
C ARG A 503 -2.67 -16.61 29.18
N CYS A 504 -2.83 -15.83 30.24
CA CYS A 504 -1.71 -15.42 31.07
C CYS A 504 -1.24 -16.61 31.95
N LYS A 505 0.06 -16.92 31.90
CA LYS A 505 0.66 -18.00 32.71
C LYS A 505 0.71 -17.65 34.19
N SER A 506 0.68 -16.36 34.55
CA SER A 506 0.66 -15.88 35.93
C SER A 506 -0.76 -15.85 36.55
N GLY A 507 -1.74 -16.55 35.98
CA GLY A 507 -3.08 -16.65 36.55
C GLY A 507 -4.05 -15.51 36.33
N CYS A 508 -3.70 -14.45 35.53
CA CYS A 508 -4.59 -13.31 35.29
C CYS A 508 -5.84 -13.63 34.46
N GLY A 509 -5.93 -14.83 33.89
CA GLY A 509 -7.04 -15.30 33.09
C GLY A 509 -6.83 -15.22 31.58
N LEU A 510 -7.96 -15.19 30.84
CA LEU A 510 -7.99 -15.11 29.40
C LEU A 510 -8.12 -13.64 28.93
N TRP A 511 -7.40 -13.31 27.86
CA TRP A 511 -7.39 -11.98 27.28
C TRP A 511 -7.74 -12.00 25.81
N ASN A 512 -8.48 -10.99 25.36
CA ASN A 512 -8.43 -10.63 23.95
C ASN A 512 -7.03 -10.09 23.62
N ARG A 513 -6.39 -10.65 22.59
CA ARG A 513 -5.02 -10.32 22.20
C ARG A 513 -4.85 -8.84 21.87
N ASP A 514 -5.78 -8.27 21.09
CA ASP A 514 -5.70 -6.91 20.60
C ASP A 514 -6.01 -5.92 21.73
N ARG A 515 -6.87 -6.30 22.72
CA ARG A 515 -7.05 -5.53 23.95
C ARG A 515 -5.78 -5.52 24.80
N ASN A 516 -5.10 -6.65 24.94
CA ASN A 516 -3.84 -6.71 25.67
C ASN A 516 -2.75 -5.87 24.99
N GLY A 517 -2.67 -5.92 23.66
CA GLY A 517 -1.77 -5.10 22.85
C GLY A 517 -2.00 -3.61 23.06
N SER A 518 -3.25 -3.14 22.89
CA SER A 518 -3.60 -1.74 23.06
C SER A 518 -3.42 -1.24 24.50
N SER A 519 -3.66 -2.07 25.52
CA SER A 519 -3.39 -1.72 26.92
C SER A 519 -1.88 -1.56 27.21
N ASN A 520 -1.04 -2.39 26.61
CA ASN A 520 0.41 -2.22 26.70
C ASN A 520 0.92 -1.00 25.94
N ILE A 521 0.36 -0.71 24.76
CA ILE A 521 0.65 0.52 24.00
C ILE A 521 0.24 1.75 24.80
N TYR A 522 -0.93 1.73 25.45
CA TYR A 522 -1.36 2.79 26.36
C TYR A 522 -0.32 3.03 27.47
N LYS A 523 0.14 1.97 28.15
CA LYS A 523 1.14 2.08 29.23
C LYS A 523 2.46 2.68 28.76
N ILE A 524 2.94 2.28 27.58
CA ILE A 524 4.15 2.88 26.98
C ILE A 524 3.95 4.38 26.75
N ALA A 525 2.81 4.76 26.20
CA ALA A 525 2.50 6.17 25.95
C ALA A 525 2.34 6.97 27.25
N GLU A 526 1.66 6.42 28.25
CA GLU A 526 1.47 7.02 29.56
C GLU A 526 2.81 7.25 30.28
N THR A 527 3.70 6.25 30.30
CA THR A 527 5.04 6.41 30.89
C THR A 527 5.87 7.45 30.17
N ALA A 528 5.84 7.48 28.82
CA ALA A 528 6.56 8.47 28.03
C ALA A 528 6.08 9.91 28.31
N ILE A 529 4.76 10.15 28.31
CA ILE A 529 4.18 11.48 28.56
C ILE A 529 4.48 11.96 29.99
N ASN A 530 4.50 11.04 30.96
CA ASN A 530 4.85 11.34 32.35
C ASN A 530 6.37 11.37 32.61
N LYS A 531 7.19 11.29 31.55
CA LYS A 531 8.67 11.29 31.64
C LYS A 531 9.21 10.16 32.51
N LEU A 532 8.50 9.03 32.56
CA LEU A 532 8.92 7.81 33.24
C LEU A 532 9.61 6.86 32.28
N GLU A 533 10.42 5.96 32.80
CA GLU A 533 11.02 4.92 31.97
C GLU A 533 9.98 3.97 31.39
N ARG A 534 10.22 3.54 30.15
CA ARG A 534 9.40 2.54 29.50
C ARG A 534 9.34 1.25 30.33
N PRO A 535 8.18 0.61 30.51
CA PRO A 535 8.07 -0.61 31.30
C PRO A 535 9.09 -1.68 30.86
N SER A 536 9.92 -2.15 31.77
CA SER A 536 11.06 -3.03 31.50
C SER A 536 10.71 -4.29 30.71
N TYR A 537 9.53 -4.87 30.97
CA TYR A 537 9.03 -6.05 30.25
C TYR A 537 8.64 -5.79 28.79
N LEU A 538 8.56 -4.52 28.38
CA LEU A 538 8.28 -4.08 27.00
C LEU A 538 9.54 -3.46 26.34
N CYS A 539 10.68 -3.45 27.02
CA CYS A 539 11.96 -3.01 26.47
C CYS A 539 12.61 -4.12 25.63
N ARG A 540 13.38 -3.72 24.61
CA ARG A 540 14.35 -4.59 23.96
C ARG A 540 15.52 -4.75 24.90
N GLU A 541 15.96 -5.99 25.15
CA GLU A 541 17.21 -6.21 25.87
C GLU A 541 18.32 -5.52 25.03
N THR A 542 18.93 -4.50 25.58
CA THR A 542 20.25 -4.02 25.13
C THR A 542 21.16 -5.22 25.27
N ILE A 543 21.71 -5.72 24.16
CA ILE A 543 22.82 -6.66 24.20
C ILE A 543 23.95 -5.86 24.85
N SER A 544 24.04 -5.92 26.18
CA SER A 544 25.27 -5.52 26.86
C SER A 544 26.35 -6.40 26.24
N ASN A 545 27.38 -5.76 25.70
CA ASN A 545 28.59 -6.41 25.26
C ASN A 545 29.10 -7.23 26.46
N HIS A 546 28.76 -8.49 26.51
CA HIS A 546 29.47 -9.42 27.38
C HIS A 546 30.91 -9.45 26.87
N PRO A 547 31.89 -9.20 27.72
CA PRO A 547 33.28 -9.28 27.33
C PRO A 547 33.58 -10.67 26.78
N LEU A 548 34.32 -10.67 25.69
CA LEU A 548 34.89 -11.83 25.05
C LEU A 548 35.48 -12.78 26.09
N LEU A 549 35.26 -14.07 25.90
CA LEU A 549 35.89 -15.17 26.61
C LEU A 549 37.38 -14.91 26.84
N PRO A 550 37.97 -15.35 27.97
CA PRO A 550 39.37 -15.20 28.24
C PRO A 550 40.20 -15.95 27.17
N SER A 551 41.22 -15.30 26.69
CA SER A 551 42.26 -15.88 25.84
C SER A 551 42.80 -17.13 26.53
N VAL A 552 42.59 -18.28 25.90
CA VAL A 552 43.35 -19.52 26.24
C VAL A 552 44.71 -19.35 25.60
N GLY A 553 45.74 -19.40 26.45
CA GLY A 553 47.13 -19.39 26.10
C GLY A 553 47.58 -20.62 25.33
#